data_d73bf3d58ca14e20338001a105bd0cb9
#
_entry.id   d73bf3d58ca14e20338001a105bd0cb9
#
_cell.length_a   1.000
_cell.length_b   1.000
_cell.length_c   1.000
_cell.angle_alpha   90.00
_cell.angle_beta   90.00
_cell.angle_gamma   90.00
#
_symmetry.space_group_name_H-M   'P 1'
#
loop_
_entity.id
_entity.type
_entity.pdbx_description
1 polymer ?
#
loop_
_entity_poly.entity_id
_entity_poly.type
_entity_poly.pdbx_seq_one_letter_code
_entity_poly.pdbx_strand_id
1 'polypeptide(L)'
;MTKAAAQFVGPLTFETLSGKPVAEDLWDPKMRLPHISLRKNKDLIVIAPATANIIAKAANGIADDLVSSTLLARECPLMLCPAMNVQMWRNAATVRNIQTLKGDGVLFSGPEAGSQACGDVGEGRLREPVQILEDIEAFFTPPILSGKKVLMTAGPTFEPFDPVRGITNGSSGRQAAAIAAAAVRAGAEVTIVSGPVAVPYPDKAAVIPVQQAQEMFKAVKKELAEHTPDAFIGVAAVGDWRPAKYSESKLKKEKDQDTLTIKLVKNPDILSYVGHSGICSVVIGFAAETDNLAENARKKLDCKAADMIVVNPASAIGSAQNQASFVTKDGIVVKGRSSKAELAEEIIETLADLLKKKEIETYETSN
;
A
#
# COMPACT_ATOMS: atom_id res chain seq x y z
N MET A 1 -14.27 8.97 25.54
CA MET A 1 -13.31 10.11 25.43
C MET A 1 -12.80 10.46 26.81
N THR A 2 -11.53 10.84 26.98
CA THR A 2 -11.00 11.32 28.26
C THR A 2 -11.31 12.81 28.46
N LYS A 3 -11.34 13.28 29.73
CA LYS A 3 -11.48 14.72 30.03
C LYS A 3 -10.37 15.57 29.39
N ALA A 4 -9.16 15.04 29.27
CA ALA A 4 -8.05 15.69 28.59
C ALA A 4 -8.30 15.82 27.08
N ALA A 5 -8.82 14.78 26.43
CA ALA A 5 -9.14 14.81 25.00
C ALA A 5 -10.22 15.85 24.68
N ALA A 6 -11.19 16.05 25.56
CA ALA A 6 -12.25 17.06 25.41
C ALA A 6 -11.74 18.50 25.44
N GLN A 7 -10.50 18.76 25.92
CA GLN A 7 -9.86 20.07 25.82
C GLN A 7 -9.36 20.41 24.41
N PHE A 8 -9.15 19.40 23.56
CA PHE A 8 -8.68 19.56 22.19
C PHE A 8 -9.82 19.52 21.17
N VAL A 9 -10.75 18.58 21.35
CA VAL A 9 -11.89 18.39 20.44
C VAL A 9 -13.14 18.12 21.26
N GLY A 10 -14.21 18.91 21.04
CA GLY A 10 -15.47 18.74 21.73
C GLY A 10 -16.16 17.40 21.39
N PRO A 11 -16.86 16.76 22.34
CA PRO A 11 -17.56 15.49 22.12
C PRO A 11 -18.55 15.55 20.95
N LEU A 12 -19.26 16.65 20.78
CA LEU A 12 -20.25 16.87 19.71
C LEU A 12 -19.66 16.68 18.31
N THR A 13 -18.37 16.98 18.12
CA THR A 13 -17.70 16.76 16.83
C THR A 13 -17.70 15.26 16.47
N PHE A 14 -17.32 14.41 17.43
CA PHE A 14 -17.31 12.98 17.20
C PHE A 14 -18.71 12.37 17.13
N GLU A 15 -19.65 12.87 17.91
CA GLU A 15 -21.06 12.45 17.81
C GLU A 15 -21.63 12.74 16.43
N THR A 16 -21.38 13.94 15.90
CA THR A 16 -21.87 14.33 14.57
C THR A 16 -21.26 13.50 13.46
N LEU A 17 -19.95 13.23 13.54
CA LEU A 17 -19.24 12.46 12.50
C LEU A 17 -19.53 10.96 12.57
N SER A 18 -19.69 10.40 13.76
CA SER A 18 -19.91 8.96 13.95
C SER A 18 -21.37 8.55 13.96
N GLY A 19 -22.29 9.50 14.17
CA GLY A 19 -23.71 9.23 14.42
C GLY A 19 -23.97 8.48 15.74
N LYS A 20 -23.01 8.46 16.68
CA LYS A 20 -23.09 7.74 17.95
C LYS A 20 -22.72 8.68 19.11
N PRO A 21 -23.39 8.56 20.30
CA PRO A 21 -23.04 9.36 21.44
C PRO A 21 -21.62 9.07 21.93
N VAL A 22 -20.93 10.13 22.37
CA VAL A 22 -19.60 10.03 23.00
C VAL A 22 -19.75 9.72 24.49
N ALA A 23 -19.11 8.64 24.92
CA ALA A 23 -19.05 8.29 26.34
C ALA A 23 -17.84 8.98 27.01
N GLU A 24 -18.06 9.72 28.08
CA GLU A 24 -17.03 10.52 28.76
C GLU A 24 -16.83 10.13 30.22
N ASP A 25 -17.87 9.67 30.90
CA ASP A 25 -17.85 9.42 32.33
C ASP A 25 -18.17 7.96 32.67
N LEU A 26 -17.41 7.45 33.66
CA LEU A 26 -17.64 6.12 34.23
C LEU A 26 -18.99 6.02 34.96
N TRP A 27 -19.52 7.16 35.41
CA TRP A 27 -20.75 7.30 36.19
C TRP A 27 -21.90 7.92 35.39
N ASP A 28 -21.85 7.85 34.05
CA ASP A 28 -22.93 8.37 33.21
C ASP A 28 -24.26 7.66 33.55
N PRO A 29 -25.28 8.41 34.04
CA PRO A 29 -26.56 7.83 34.42
C PRO A 29 -27.35 7.28 33.22
N LYS A 30 -27.01 7.68 31.98
CA LYS A 30 -27.64 7.22 30.75
C LYS A 30 -27.10 5.84 30.31
N MET A 31 -25.95 5.43 30.80
CA MET A 31 -25.32 4.17 30.45
C MET A 31 -25.18 3.25 31.66
N ARG A 32 -25.79 2.06 31.58
CA ARG A 32 -25.60 1.04 32.59
C ARG A 32 -24.24 0.38 32.44
N LEU A 33 -23.33 0.54 33.41
CA LEU A 33 -21.97 0.02 33.42
C LEU A 33 -21.22 0.39 32.10
N PRO A 34 -20.89 1.69 31.88
CA PRO A 34 -20.36 2.17 30.58
C PRO A 34 -19.14 1.40 30.11
N HIS A 35 -18.16 1.11 31.00
CA HIS A 35 -16.94 0.36 30.64
C HIS A 35 -17.23 -1.07 30.17
N ILE A 36 -18.29 -1.72 30.69
CA ILE A 36 -18.72 -3.05 30.24
C ILE A 36 -19.47 -2.96 28.90
N SER A 37 -20.34 -1.96 28.75
CA SER A 37 -21.11 -1.77 27.51
C SER A 37 -20.21 -1.41 26.32
N LEU A 38 -19.17 -0.62 26.54
CA LEU A 38 -18.25 -0.20 25.49
C LEU A 38 -17.34 -1.33 24.97
N ARG A 39 -16.99 -2.31 25.79
CA ARG A 39 -16.14 -3.43 25.38
C ARG A 39 -16.86 -4.55 24.62
N LYS A 40 -18.19 -4.70 24.84
CA LYS A 40 -18.98 -5.80 24.27
C LYS A 40 -19.07 -5.70 22.75
N ASN A 41 -18.95 -6.85 22.07
CA ASN A 41 -19.08 -6.97 20.63
C ASN A 41 -18.15 -5.99 19.88
N LYS A 42 -16.89 -5.94 20.32
CA LYS A 42 -15.83 -5.19 19.65
C LYS A 42 -14.77 -6.16 19.16
N ASP A 43 -14.31 -5.96 17.96
CA ASP A 43 -13.28 -6.77 17.33
C ASP A 43 -11.88 -6.16 17.54
N LEU A 44 -11.81 -4.85 17.81
CA LEU A 44 -10.59 -4.09 18.11
C LEU A 44 -10.94 -2.83 18.90
N ILE A 45 -10.13 -2.48 19.90
CA ILE A 45 -10.14 -1.17 20.54
C ILE A 45 -8.90 -0.40 20.07
N VAL A 46 -9.12 0.84 19.62
CA VAL A 46 -8.05 1.74 19.18
C VAL A 46 -8.01 2.97 20.05
N ILE A 47 -6.85 3.31 20.60
CA ILE A 47 -6.62 4.55 21.34
C ILE A 47 -5.76 5.49 20.48
N ALA A 48 -6.38 6.53 19.94
CA ALA A 48 -5.75 7.52 19.06
C ALA A 48 -6.19 8.95 19.48
N PRO A 49 -5.26 9.76 19.99
CA PRO A 49 -3.89 9.46 20.37
C PRO A 49 -3.76 8.70 21.69
N ALA A 50 -2.69 7.90 21.86
CA ALA A 50 -2.30 7.29 23.11
C ALA A 50 -1.15 8.09 23.75
N THR A 51 -1.45 8.83 24.82
CA THR A 51 -0.45 9.58 25.60
C THR A 51 0.38 8.66 26.50
N ALA A 52 1.53 9.13 26.97
CA ALA A 52 2.34 8.40 27.96
C ALA A 52 1.51 8.00 29.20
N ASN A 53 0.55 8.83 29.62
CA ASN A 53 -0.32 8.54 30.75
C ASN A 53 -1.22 7.34 30.50
N ILE A 54 -1.93 7.27 29.34
CA ILE A 54 -2.81 6.12 29.06
C ILE A 54 -2.02 4.84 28.82
N ILE A 55 -0.83 4.94 28.22
CA ILE A 55 0.11 3.81 28.05
C ILE A 55 0.55 3.28 29.41
N ALA A 56 0.92 4.18 30.35
CA ALA A 56 1.29 3.79 31.71
C ALA A 56 0.13 3.13 32.47
N LYS A 57 -1.08 3.69 32.39
CA LYS A 57 -2.28 3.11 33.01
C LYS A 57 -2.57 1.72 32.47
N ALA A 58 -2.54 1.54 31.14
CA ALA A 58 -2.76 0.25 30.49
C ALA A 58 -1.73 -0.80 30.94
N ALA A 59 -0.43 -0.42 30.98
CA ALA A 59 0.65 -1.33 31.37
C ALA A 59 0.61 -1.75 32.84
N ASN A 60 0.02 -0.94 33.71
CA ASN A 60 -0.02 -1.20 35.16
C ASN A 60 -1.44 -1.56 35.67
N GLY A 61 -2.42 -1.73 34.79
CA GLY A 61 -3.78 -2.11 35.17
C GLY A 61 -4.54 -1.05 35.99
N ILE A 62 -4.22 0.25 35.78
CA ILE A 62 -4.89 1.35 36.46
C ILE A 62 -6.22 1.65 35.75
N ALA A 63 -7.32 1.66 36.50
CA ALA A 63 -8.68 1.80 35.98
C ALA A 63 -9.44 2.92 36.74
N ASP A 64 -8.95 4.14 36.65
CA ASP A 64 -9.44 5.32 37.37
C ASP A 64 -10.35 6.25 36.55
N ASP A 65 -10.51 5.95 35.28
CA ASP A 65 -11.42 6.64 34.35
C ASP A 65 -12.13 5.65 33.41
N LEU A 66 -13.08 6.15 32.61
CA LEU A 66 -13.87 5.30 31.71
C LEU A 66 -13.00 4.58 30.67
N VAL A 67 -12.00 5.28 30.10
CA VAL A 67 -11.13 4.68 29.08
C VAL A 67 -10.27 3.58 29.69
N SER A 68 -9.55 3.88 30.78
CA SER A 68 -8.69 2.90 31.47
C SER A 68 -9.47 1.70 32.02
N SER A 69 -10.68 1.92 32.55
CA SER A 69 -11.57 0.83 32.98
C SER A 69 -12.04 -0.03 31.81
N THR A 70 -12.33 0.57 30.66
CA THR A 70 -12.70 -0.17 29.43
C THR A 70 -11.53 -0.99 28.91
N LEU A 71 -10.30 -0.44 28.95
CA LEU A 71 -9.09 -1.17 28.54
C LEU A 71 -8.81 -2.39 29.43
N LEU A 72 -8.96 -2.23 30.74
CA LEU A 72 -8.75 -3.35 31.67
C LEU A 72 -9.82 -4.44 31.52
N ALA A 73 -11.05 -4.04 31.18
CA ALA A 73 -12.18 -4.96 31.01
C ALA A 73 -12.28 -5.57 29.59
N ARG A 74 -11.43 -5.22 28.64
CA ARG A 74 -11.52 -5.64 27.24
C ARG A 74 -11.41 -7.17 27.04
N GLU A 75 -12.07 -7.66 26.01
CA GLU A 75 -12.01 -9.06 25.55
C GLU A 75 -11.44 -9.16 24.11
N CYS A 76 -11.25 -8.02 23.43
CA CYS A 76 -10.70 -7.93 22.09
C CYS A 76 -9.27 -7.36 22.12
N PRO A 77 -8.51 -7.47 21.02
CA PRO A 77 -7.22 -6.83 20.86
C PRO A 77 -7.27 -5.30 21.08
N LEU A 78 -6.12 -4.75 21.45
CA LEU A 78 -5.92 -3.32 21.67
C LEU A 78 -4.84 -2.81 20.73
N MET A 79 -5.11 -1.68 20.07
CA MET A 79 -4.12 -0.93 19.29
C MET A 79 -3.93 0.45 19.92
N LEU A 80 -2.69 0.83 20.18
CA LEU A 80 -2.30 2.12 20.71
C LEU A 80 -1.58 2.92 19.62
N CYS A 81 -2.00 4.19 19.42
CA CYS A 81 -1.38 5.14 18.49
C CYS A 81 -0.66 6.22 19.32
N PRO A 82 0.64 6.03 19.66
CA PRO A 82 1.36 6.92 20.56
C PRO A 82 1.48 8.33 20.03
N ALA A 83 1.31 9.32 20.95
CA ALA A 83 1.56 10.73 20.67
C ALA A 83 2.06 11.41 21.94
N MET A 84 3.31 11.90 21.92
CA MET A 84 3.96 12.58 23.03
C MET A 84 5.25 13.27 22.58
N ASN A 85 5.80 14.13 23.42
CA ASN A 85 7.11 14.72 23.19
C ASN A 85 8.20 13.63 23.10
N VAL A 86 9.25 13.87 22.31
CA VAL A 86 10.35 12.93 22.05
C VAL A 86 11.07 12.50 23.36
N GLN A 87 11.22 13.40 24.35
CA GLN A 87 11.83 13.06 25.63
C GLN A 87 10.93 12.15 26.47
N MET A 88 9.61 12.35 26.40
CA MET A 88 8.65 11.46 27.04
C MET A 88 8.66 10.07 26.38
N TRP A 89 8.77 10.02 25.04
CA TRP A 89 8.86 8.76 24.31
C TRP A 89 10.10 7.95 24.68
N ARG A 90 11.26 8.62 24.77
CA ARG A 90 12.56 8.01 25.13
C ARG A 90 12.75 7.76 26.62
N ASN A 91 11.84 8.25 27.46
CA ASN A 91 11.94 8.05 28.91
C ASN A 91 11.88 6.56 29.26
N ALA A 92 12.77 6.14 30.13
CA ALA A 92 12.90 4.73 30.53
C ALA A 92 11.59 4.12 31.07
N ALA A 93 10.74 4.92 31.73
CA ALA A 93 9.42 4.46 32.19
C ALA A 93 8.47 4.18 31.00
N THR A 94 8.43 5.07 30.01
CA THR A 94 7.63 4.88 28.80
C THR A 94 8.09 3.66 28.02
N VAL A 95 9.39 3.51 27.83
CA VAL A 95 9.98 2.35 27.15
C VAL A 95 9.61 1.04 27.83
N ARG A 96 9.72 0.96 29.17
CA ARG A 96 9.30 -0.24 29.92
C ARG A 96 7.82 -0.54 29.74
N ASN A 97 6.95 0.48 29.85
CA ASN A 97 5.51 0.30 29.69
C ASN A 97 5.15 -0.22 28.28
N ILE A 98 5.80 0.30 27.24
CA ILE A 98 5.62 -0.16 25.85
C ILE A 98 6.07 -1.62 25.71
N GLN A 99 7.22 -1.98 26.28
CA GLN A 99 7.71 -3.37 26.22
C GLN A 99 6.76 -4.33 26.96
N THR A 100 6.25 -3.95 28.12
CA THR A 100 5.24 -4.72 28.86
C THR A 100 4.00 -4.94 27.97
N LEU A 101 3.44 -3.87 27.42
CA LEU A 101 2.24 -3.97 26.58
C LEU A 101 2.45 -4.76 25.30
N LYS A 102 3.64 -4.67 24.67
CA LYS A 102 4.01 -5.52 23.54
C LYS A 102 4.07 -7.00 23.93
N GLY A 103 4.62 -7.29 25.12
CA GLY A 103 4.62 -8.63 25.70
C GLY A 103 3.21 -9.17 25.97
N ASP A 104 2.26 -8.30 26.30
CA ASP A 104 0.85 -8.60 26.51
C ASP A 104 0.04 -8.66 25.18
N GLY A 105 0.70 -8.57 24.02
CA GLY A 105 0.06 -8.65 22.72
C GLY A 105 -0.67 -7.38 22.27
N VAL A 106 -0.38 -6.22 22.88
CA VAL A 106 -0.94 -4.92 22.45
C VAL A 106 -0.23 -4.45 21.18
N LEU A 107 -1.03 -4.04 20.19
CA LEU A 107 -0.57 -3.52 18.92
C LEU A 107 -0.21 -2.04 19.01
N PHE A 108 0.74 -1.60 18.21
CA PHE A 108 1.15 -0.21 18.14
C PHE A 108 1.13 0.29 16.68
N SER A 109 0.48 1.45 16.47
CA SER A 109 0.50 2.19 15.22
C SER A 109 1.32 3.47 15.43
N GLY A 110 2.56 3.50 14.97
CA GLY A 110 3.54 4.56 15.25
C GLY A 110 4.26 4.41 16.59
N PRO A 111 4.83 5.51 17.14
CA PRO A 111 4.77 6.88 16.64
C PRO A 111 5.65 7.11 15.42
N GLU A 112 5.45 8.27 14.75
CA GLU A 112 6.32 8.74 13.68
C GLU A 112 7.40 9.71 14.20
N ALA A 113 8.47 9.82 13.41
CA ALA A 113 9.46 10.85 13.61
C ALA A 113 9.07 12.13 12.85
N GLY A 114 9.36 13.29 13.42
CA GLY A 114 9.09 14.57 12.76
C GLY A 114 9.16 15.75 13.70
N SER A 115 8.82 16.93 13.19
CA SER A 115 8.73 18.15 13.98
C SER A 115 7.49 18.09 14.87
N GLN A 116 7.65 18.47 16.13
CA GLN A 116 6.61 18.50 17.16
C GLN A 116 6.18 19.95 17.47
N ALA A 117 4.99 20.12 18.05
CA ALA A 117 4.45 21.45 18.35
C ALA A 117 5.33 22.29 19.31
N CYS A 118 6.15 21.65 20.13
CA CYS A 118 7.11 22.32 21.03
C CYS A 118 8.41 22.74 20.33
N GLY A 119 8.58 22.44 19.03
CA GLY A 119 9.81 22.72 18.28
C GLY A 119 10.84 21.60 18.30
N ASP A 120 10.67 20.56 19.11
CA ASP A 120 11.54 19.38 19.09
C ASP A 120 11.36 18.57 17.80
N VAL A 121 12.43 17.84 17.40
CA VAL A 121 12.39 16.94 16.25
C VAL A 121 12.79 15.54 16.71
N GLY A 122 11.97 14.55 16.36
CA GLY A 122 12.21 13.16 16.73
C GLY A 122 10.97 12.31 16.74
N GLU A 123 11.09 11.08 17.25
CA GLU A 123 9.98 10.15 17.44
C GLU A 123 9.00 10.65 18.52
N GLY A 124 7.72 10.41 18.31
CA GLY A 124 6.66 10.79 19.27
C GLY A 124 5.46 11.47 18.63
N ARG A 125 5.51 11.77 17.31
CA ARG A 125 4.39 12.32 16.58
C ARG A 125 3.32 11.25 16.34
N LEU A 126 2.03 11.64 16.47
CA LEU A 126 0.93 10.77 16.08
C LEU A 126 1.04 10.43 14.59
N ARG A 127 0.89 9.18 14.27
CA ARG A 127 0.75 8.71 12.89
C ARG A 127 -0.48 9.35 12.23
N GLU A 128 -0.38 9.65 10.93
CA GLU A 128 -1.49 10.28 10.21
C GLU A 128 -2.75 9.38 10.26
N PRO A 129 -3.97 9.95 10.35
CA PRO A 129 -5.19 9.16 10.47
C PRO A 129 -5.38 8.12 9.36
N VAL A 130 -4.96 8.44 8.12
CA VAL A 130 -5.03 7.51 6.99
C VAL A 130 -4.15 6.29 7.22
N GLN A 131 -2.96 6.49 7.77
CA GLN A 131 -2.01 5.42 8.07
C GLN A 131 -2.45 4.55 9.26
N ILE A 132 -3.11 5.17 10.27
CA ILE A 132 -3.75 4.42 11.36
C ILE A 132 -4.87 3.53 10.80
N LEU A 133 -5.66 4.04 9.85
CA LEU A 133 -6.68 3.26 9.17
C LEU A 133 -6.07 2.08 8.39
N GLU A 134 -4.97 2.30 7.66
CA GLU A 134 -4.23 1.23 6.97
C GLU A 134 -3.75 0.13 7.94
N ASP A 135 -3.26 0.51 9.12
CA ASP A 135 -2.86 -0.45 10.16
C ASP A 135 -4.06 -1.23 10.74
N ILE A 136 -5.22 -0.58 10.88
CA ILE A 136 -6.47 -1.25 11.30
C ILE A 136 -6.93 -2.22 10.20
N GLU A 137 -6.94 -1.81 8.95
CA GLU A 137 -7.29 -2.68 7.82
C GLU A 137 -6.34 -3.87 7.72
N ALA A 138 -5.04 -3.65 7.89
CA ALA A 138 -4.04 -4.72 7.92
C ALA A 138 -4.27 -5.73 9.06
N PHE A 139 -4.72 -5.25 10.23
CA PHE A 139 -5.08 -6.14 11.35
C PHE A 139 -6.22 -7.10 11.01
N PHE A 140 -7.22 -6.64 10.25
CA PHE A 140 -8.37 -7.46 9.84
C PHE A 140 -8.11 -8.28 8.56
N THR A 141 -7.04 -7.98 7.83
CA THR A 141 -6.71 -8.68 6.59
C THR A 141 -5.88 -9.95 6.91
N PRO A 142 -6.30 -11.13 6.45
CA PRO A 142 -5.49 -12.34 6.60
C PRO A 142 -4.11 -12.16 5.95
N PRO A 143 -3.00 -12.48 6.64
CA PRO A 143 -1.65 -12.25 6.12
C PRO A 143 -1.23 -13.37 5.13
N ILE A 144 -1.99 -13.53 4.04
CA ILE A 144 -1.83 -14.61 3.05
C ILE A 144 -0.52 -14.54 2.27
N LEU A 145 0.16 -13.40 2.30
CA LEU A 145 1.48 -13.19 1.70
C LEU A 145 2.59 -12.96 2.75
N SER A 146 2.38 -13.42 3.99
CA SER A 146 3.40 -13.27 5.05
C SER A 146 4.73 -13.90 4.64
N GLY A 147 5.83 -13.13 4.76
CA GLY A 147 7.18 -13.55 4.40
C GLY A 147 7.46 -13.59 2.89
N LYS A 148 6.52 -13.17 2.04
CA LYS A 148 6.72 -13.08 0.59
C LYS A 148 7.23 -11.72 0.18
N LYS A 149 8.17 -11.69 -0.77
CA LYS A 149 8.71 -10.49 -1.39
C LYS A 149 8.05 -10.25 -2.74
N VAL A 150 7.43 -9.08 -2.90
CA VAL A 150 6.73 -8.68 -4.13
C VAL A 150 7.43 -7.47 -4.74
N LEU A 151 7.98 -7.63 -5.94
CA LEU A 151 8.52 -6.55 -6.75
C LEU A 151 7.45 -6.06 -7.72
N MET A 152 7.24 -4.74 -7.77
CA MET A 152 6.25 -4.14 -8.66
C MET A 152 6.88 -3.05 -9.53
N THR A 153 6.35 -2.88 -10.74
CA THR A 153 6.54 -1.64 -11.51
C THR A 153 5.25 -0.82 -11.50
N ALA A 154 5.37 0.50 -11.41
CA ALA A 154 4.24 1.40 -11.26
C ALA A 154 4.39 2.71 -12.02
N GLY A 155 3.27 3.41 -12.25
CA GLY A 155 3.25 4.70 -12.93
C GLY A 155 3.56 4.64 -14.42
N PRO A 156 3.50 5.79 -15.12
CA PRO A 156 3.98 5.91 -16.48
C PRO A 156 5.50 6.09 -16.50
N THR A 157 6.15 5.76 -17.62
CA THR A 157 7.48 6.29 -17.91
C THR A 157 7.37 7.62 -18.68
N PHE A 158 8.34 8.48 -18.50
CA PHE A 158 8.48 9.74 -19.25
C PHE A 158 9.79 9.69 -20.04
N GLU A 159 9.65 9.71 -21.35
CA GLU A 159 10.76 9.60 -22.31
C GLU A 159 11.12 10.98 -22.86
N PRO A 160 12.08 11.69 -22.26
CA PRO A 160 12.41 13.05 -22.66
C PRO A 160 13.11 13.09 -24.01
N PHE A 161 12.76 14.07 -24.85
CA PHE A 161 13.52 14.41 -26.04
C PHE A 161 14.31 15.73 -25.91
N ASP A 162 13.95 16.56 -24.91
CA ASP A 162 14.73 17.71 -24.46
C ASP A 162 14.49 17.95 -22.93
N PRO A 163 15.18 18.91 -22.29
CA PRO A 163 15.04 19.16 -20.85
C PRO A 163 13.63 19.54 -20.38
N VAL A 164 12.71 19.86 -21.28
CA VAL A 164 11.38 20.39 -20.97
C VAL A 164 10.27 19.46 -21.43
N ARG A 165 10.48 18.69 -22.49
CA ARG A 165 9.42 17.91 -23.17
C ARG A 165 9.80 16.45 -23.35
N GLY A 166 8.78 15.58 -23.33
CA GLY A 166 8.93 14.14 -23.52
C GLY A 166 7.62 13.47 -23.93
N ILE A 167 7.69 12.17 -24.12
CA ILE A 167 6.58 11.28 -24.43
C ILE A 167 6.25 10.50 -23.17
N THR A 168 4.98 10.39 -22.82
CA THR A 168 4.51 9.63 -21.66
C THR A 168 3.15 9.01 -21.91
N ASN A 169 2.77 8.03 -21.12
CA ASN A 169 1.45 7.42 -21.14
C ASN A 169 0.52 8.11 -20.11
N GLY A 170 -0.79 8.14 -20.39
CA GLY A 170 -1.79 8.77 -19.52
C GLY A 170 -2.15 7.93 -18.27
N SER A 171 -1.16 7.40 -17.57
CA SER A 171 -1.39 6.60 -16.36
C SER A 171 -1.30 7.45 -15.09
N SER A 172 -2.23 7.26 -14.16
CA SER A 172 -2.24 7.96 -12.86
C SER A 172 -1.50 7.21 -11.74
N GLY A 173 -1.12 5.95 -11.95
CA GLY A 173 -0.52 5.10 -10.92
C GLY A 173 -1.49 4.54 -9.87
N ARG A 174 -2.77 4.94 -9.87
CA ARG A 174 -3.76 4.57 -8.84
C ARG A 174 -3.96 3.06 -8.68
N GLN A 175 -3.94 2.29 -9.78
CA GLN A 175 -4.10 0.84 -9.69
C GLN A 175 -2.89 0.19 -9.03
N ALA A 176 -1.69 0.63 -9.36
CA ALA A 176 -0.46 0.14 -8.73
C ALA A 176 -0.42 0.47 -7.23
N ALA A 177 -0.84 1.69 -6.85
CA ALA A 177 -0.94 2.08 -5.44
C ALA A 177 -1.95 1.19 -4.67
N ALA A 178 -3.10 0.89 -5.27
CA ALA A 178 -4.10 0.00 -4.65
C ALA A 178 -3.56 -1.44 -4.49
N ILE A 179 -2.85 -1.98 -5.49
CA ILE A 179 -2.25 -3.32 -5.43
C ILE A 179 -1.14 -3.36 -4.37
N ALA A 180 -0.29 -2.33 -4.31
CA ALA A 180 0.73 -2.22 -3.29
C ALA A 180 0.14 -2.20 -1.87
N ALA A 181 -0.94 -1.44 -1.67
CA ALA A 181 -1.65 -1.38 -0.40
C ALA A 181 -2.25 -2.74 -0.01
N ALA A 182 -2.90 -3.43 -0.96
CA ALA A 182 -3.45 -4.77 -0.73
C ALA A 182 -2.34 -5.80 -0.41
N ALA A 183 -1.20 -5.76 -1.12
CA ALA A 183 -0.07 -6.64 -0.86
C ALA A 183 0.56 -6.42 0.53
N VAL A 184 0.74 -5.15 0.92
CA VAL A 184 1.24 -4.78 2.26
C VAL A 184 0.27 -5.24 3.34
N ARG A 185 -1.05 -5.03 3.17
CA ARG A 185 -2.06 -5.53 4.12
C ARG A 185 -2.04 -7.05 4.23
N ALA A 186 -1.83 -7.75 3.13
CA ALA A 186 -1.67 -9.20 3.10
C ALA A 186 -0.34 -9.71 3.68
N GLY A 187 0.53 -8.83 4.20
CA GLY A 187 1.77 -9.18 4.89
C GLY A 187 3.01 -9.32 4.00
N ALA A 188 2.94 -8.91 2.73
CA ALA A 188 4.08 -8.94 1.83
C ALA A 188 5.11 -7.84 2.12
N GLU A 189 6.39 -8.12 1.86
CA GLU A 189 7.44 -7.12 1.69
C GLU A 189 7.39 -6.60 0.24
N VAL A 190 7.00 -5.32 0.08
CA VAL A 190 6.73 -4.74 -1.24
C VAL A 190 7.80 -3.74 -1.65
N THR A 191 8.40 -3.95 -2.83
CA THR A 191 9.29 -2.99 -3.49
C THR A 191 8.65 -2.50 -4.79
N ILE A 192 8.59 -1.18 -4.97
CA ILE A 192 7.93 -0.53 -6.12
C ILE A 192 8.96 0.28 -6.91
N VAL A 193 9.22 -0.11 -8.15
CA VAL A 193 9.97 0.71 -9.10
C VAL A 193 8.96 1.62 -9.81
N SER A 194 8.94 2.91 -9.48
CA SER A 194 7.88 3.83 -9.89
C SER A 194 8.35 4.92 -10.83
N GLY A 195 7.69 5.04 -11.98
CA GLY A 195 7.69 6.25 -12.76
C GLY A 195 6.95 7.40 -12.06
N PRO A 196 6.92 8.63 -12.65
CA PRO A 196 6.33 9.80 -12.02
C PRO A 196 4.84 9.66 -11.77
N VAL A 197 4.40 9.73 -10.51
CA VAL A 197 2.99 9.72 -10.10
C VAL A 197 2.75 10.74 -9.00
N ALA A 198 1.49 11.20 -8.87
CA ALA A 198 1.07 12.07 -7.78
C ALA A 198 0.37 11.31 -6.63
N VAL A 199 0.05 10.03 -6.83
CA VAL A 199 -0.60 9.22 -5.79
C VAL A 199 0.42 8.70 -4.80
N PRO A 200 0.12 8.73 -3.47
CA PRO A 200 1.00 8.13 -2.47
C PRO A 200 0.96 6.61 -2.58
N TYR A 201 2.05 5.98 -2.17
CA TYR A 201 2.14 4.55 -1.93
C TYR A 201 2.05 4.27 -0.42
N PRO A 202 1.72 3.04 0.00
CA PRO A 202 1.70 2.69 1.42
C PRO A 202 3.09 2.84 2.03
N ASP A 203 3.17 3.36 3.25
CA ASP A 203 4.45 3.67 3.94
C ASP A 203 5.38 2.48 4.11
N LYS A 204 4.81 1.28 4.23
CA LYS A 204 5.57 0.04 4.42
C LYS A 204 6.16 -0.50 3.12
N ALA A 205 5.85 0.11 1.97
CA ALA A 205 6.46 -0.26 0.70
C ALA A 205 7.74 0.53 0.44
N ALA A 206 8.80 -0.15 0.01
CA ALA A 206 10.00 0.49 -0.46
C ALA A 206 9.77 1.04 -1.88
N VAL A 207 10.06 2.33 -2.12
CA VAL A 207 9.85 2.97 -3.42
C VAL A 207 11.18 3.38 -4.03
N ILE A 208 11.41 2.94 -5.26
CA ILE A 208 12.57 3.30 -6.08
C ILE A 208 12.06 4.20 -7.22
N PRO A 209 12.24 5.54 -7.13
CA PRO A 209 11.78 6.45 -8.15
C PRO A 209 12.67 6.37 -9.39
N VAL A 210 12.02 6.33 -10.56
CA VAL A 210 12.65 6.35 -11.87
C VAL A 210 11.87 7.26 -12.80
N GLN A 211 12.46 7.66 -13.93
CA GLN A 211 11.77 8.51 -14.90
C GLN A 211 11.54 7.79 -16.23
N GLN A 212 12.54 7.09 -16.73
CA GLN A 212 12.55 6.50 -18.06
C GLN A 212 12.41 4.98 -18.02
N ALA A 213 11.94 4.37 -19.09
CA ALA A 213 11.83 2.92 -19.23
C ALA A 213 13.18 2.20 -19.05
N GLN A 214 14.27 2.79 -19.49
CA GLN A 214 15.60 2.23 -19.30
C GLN A 214 16.05 2.25 -17.84
N GLU A 215 15.72 3.30 -17.09
CA GLU A 215 15.99 3.38 -15.65
C GLU A 215 15.16 2.34 -14.90
N MET A 216 13.87 2.24 -15.24
CA MET A 216 12.98 1.23 -14.67
C MET A 216 13.52 -0.19 -14.92
N PHE A 217 13.94 -0.48 -16.14
CA PHE A 217 14.52 -1.76 -16.50
C PHE A 217 15.81 -2.08 -15.71
N LYS A 218 16.70 -1.10 -15.55
CA LYS A 218 17.93 -1.24 -14.75
C LYS A 218 17.61 -1.50 -13.28
N ALA A 219 16.65 -0.74 -12.70
CA ALA A 219 16.24 -0.90 -11.32
C ALA A 219 15.61 -2.28 -11.09
N VAL A 220 14.70 -2.73 -11.96
CA VAL A 220 14.11 -4.08 -11.89
C VAL A 220 15.19 -5.16 -11.96
N LYS A 221 16.15 -5.06 -12.88
CA LYS A 221 17.26 -6.02 -12.97
C LYS A 221 18.09 -6.09 -11.69
N LYS A 222 18.34 -4.93 -11.07
CA LYS A 222 19.08 -4.85 -9.81
C LYS A 222 18.32 -5.54 -8.68
N GLU A 223 17.04 -5.23 -8.52
CA GLU A 223 16.18 -5.84 -7.50
C GLU A 223 16.05 -7.34 -7.65
N LEU A 224 15.91 -7.85 -8.88
CA LEU A 224 15.88 -9.28 -9.16
C LEU A 224 17.18 -9.98 -8.74
N ALA A 225 18.33 -9.35 -8.99
CA ALA A 225 19.64 -9.93 -8.68
C ALA A 225 19.98 -9.89 -7.18
N GLU A 226 19.59 -8.81 -6.47
CA GLU A 226 20.00 -8.58 -5.10
C GLU A 226 18.99 -9.15 -4.07
N HIS A 227 17.70 -9.22 -4.40
CA HIS A 227 16.65 -9.55 -3.44
C HIS A 227 15.81 -10.78 -3.77
N THR A 228 15.95 -11.36 -4.98
CA THR A 228 15.23 -12.58 -5.42
C THR A 228 13.75 -12.59 -5.00
N PRO A 229 12.90 -11.70 -5.54
CA PRO A 229 11.51 -11.61 -5.12
C PRO A 229 10.72 -12.86 -5.52
N ASP A 230 9.76 -13.27 -4.67
CA ASP A 230 8.88 -14.41 -4.92
C ASP A 230 7.92 -14.12 -6.09
N ALA A 231 7.48 -12.87 -6.22
CA ALA A 231 6.56 -12.46 -7.27
C ALA A 231 6.94 -11.12 -7.91
N PHE A 232 6.57 -10.98 -9.18
CA PHE A 232 6.64 -9.72 -9.93
C PHE A 232 5.28 -9.30 -10.45
N ILE A 233 4.91 -8.03 -10.26
CA ILE A 233 3.67 -7.46 -10.80
C ILE A 233 4.00 -6.26 -11.68
N GLY A 234 3.87 -6.43 -12.98
CA GLY A 234 4.14 -5.40 -13.99
C GLY A 234 2.91 -4.53 -14.25
N VAL A 235 2.73 -3.45 -13.47
CA VAL A 235 1.56 -2.54 -13.56
C VAL A 235 1.90 -1.23 -14.29
N ALA A 236 3.20 -0.91 -14.42
CA ALA A 236 3.65 0.33 -15.05
C ALA A 236 3.15 0.46 -16.50
N ALA A 237 2.74 1.66 -16.86
CA ALA A 237 2.49 2.04 -18.26
C ALA A 237 3.81 2.47 -18.91
N VAL A 238 4.65 1.50 -19.21
CA VAL A 238 5.96 1.72 -19.83
C VAL A 238 5.77 2.15 -21.27
N GLY A 239 6.46 3.22 -21.72
CA GLY A 239 6.46 3.61 -23.12
C GLY A 239 7.16 2.57 -23.99
N ASP A 240 6.52 2.10 -25.06
CA ASP A 240 7.12 1.15 -26.01
C ASP A 240 8.32 1.75 -26.74
N TRP A 241 8.30 3.07 -26.91
CA TRP A 241 9.24 3.82 -27.70
C TRP A 241 9.82 5.01 -26.92
N ARG A 242 11.10 5.29 -27.14
CA ARG A 242 11.79 6.48 -26.64
C ARG A 242 12.47 7.25 -27.78
N PRO A 243 12.74 8.55 -27.61
CA PRO A 243 13.54 9.31 -28.56
C PRO A 243 14.93 8.68 -28.76
N ALA A 244 15.35 8.55 -30.03
CA ALA A 244 16.65 8.00 -30.39
C ALA A 244 17.82 8.89 -29.94
N LYS A 245 17.55 10.20 -29.80
CA LYS A 245 18.52 11.22 -29.37
C LYS A 245 17.84 12.16 -28.38
N TYR A 246 18.51 12.45 -27.28
CA TYR A 246 18.15 13.50 -26.34
C TYR A 246 18.89 14.78 -26.72
N SER A 247 18.19 15.91 -26.69
CA SER A 247 18.79 17.24 -26.90
C SER A 247 19.08 17.88 -25.54
N GLU A 248 20.31 18.27 -25.29
CA GLU A 248 20.73 18.92 -24.02
C GLU A 248 20.12 20.32 -23.84
N SER A 249 19.61 20.92 -24.95
CA SER A 249 18.92 22.21 -24.95
C SER A 249 17.50 22.05 -25.48
N LYS A 250 16.58 22.91 -24.98
CA LYS A 250 15.20 22.97 -25.49
C LYS A 250 15.23 23.16 -27.00
N LEU A 251 14.62 22.26 -27.76
CA LEU A 251 14.48 22.38 -29.22
C LEU A 251 13.71 23.66 -29.56
N LYS A 252 14.33 24.58 -30.26
CA LYS A 252 13.72 25.84 -30.66
C LYS A 252 12.90 25.64 -31.94
N LYS A 253 11.81 26.39 -32.06
CA LYS A 253 11.07 26.51 -33.32
C LYS A 253 11.95 27.32 -34.27
N GLU A 254 12.20 26.80 -35.47
CA GLU A 254 12.81 27.58 -36.57
C GLU A 254 11.72 28.39 -37.27
N LYS A 255 12.09 29.56 -37.84
CA LYS A 255 11.16 30.33 -38.66
C LYS A 255 10.78 29.44 -39.85
N ASP A 256 9.49 29.33 -40.12
CA ASP A 256 8.91 28.56 -41.24
C ASP A 256 8.91 27.00 -41.04
N GLN A 257 9.11 26.51 -39.79
CA GLN A 257 9.01 25.07 -39.47
C GLN A 257 7.70 24.77 -38.75
N ASP A 258 6.72 24.20 -39.46
CA ASP A 258 5.42 23.81 -38.91
C ASP A 258 5.42 22.39 -38.30
N THR A 259 6.45 21.60 -38.59
CA THR A 259 6.53 20.20 -38.15
C THR A 259 7.84 19.91 -37.44
N LEU A 260 7.78 19.05 -36.44
CA LEU A 260 8.94 18.50 -35.74
C LEU A 260 8.95 16.97 -35.86
N THR A 261 9.99 16.41 -36.45
CA THR A 261 10.16 14.97 -36.57
C THR A 261 11.10 14.45 -35.48
N ILE A 262 10.64 13.51 -34.69
CA ILE A 262 11.42 12.84 -33.65
C ILE A 262 11.56 11.37 -34.05
N LYS A 263 12.80 10.91 -34.24
CA LYS A 263 13.09 9.50 -34.47
C LYS A 263 12.96 8.74 -33.15
N LEU A 264 12.17 7.67 -33.16
CA LEU A 264 11.96 6.82 -31.98
C LEU A 264 12.70 5.48 -32.15
N VAL A 265 13.13 4.92 -31.01
CA VAL A 265 13.71 3.58 -30.89
C VAL A 265 12.99 2.79 -29.81
N LYS A 266 12.96 1.48 -29.91
CA LYS A 266 12.21 0.60 -29.01
C LYS A 266 12.82 0.60 -27.61
N ASN A 267 11.95 0.61 -26.58
CA ASN A 267 12.32 0.41 -25.20
C ASN A 267 12.47 -1.08 -24.86
N PRO A 268 13.19 -1.42 -23.78
CA PRO A 268 13.25 -2.80 -23.31
C PRO A 268 11.88 -3.26 -22.79
N ASP A 269 11.58 -4.52 -23.01
CA ASP A 269 10.36 -5.16 -22.51
C ASP A 269 10.60 -5.78 -21.13
N ILE A 270 10.21 -5.04 -20.08
CA ILE A 270 10.47 -5.41 -18.71
C ILE A 270 9.73 -6.70 -18.33
N LEU A 271 8.43 -6.80 -18.68
CA LEU A 271 7.61 -7.95 -18.34
C LEU A 271 8.18 -9.23 -19.00
N SER A 272 8.54 -9.15 -20.29
CA SER A 272 9.15 -10.26 -21.01
C SER A 272 10.49 -10.69 -20.41
N TYR A 273 11.32 -9.71 -20.00
CA TYR A 273 12.59 -10.00 -19.36
C TYR A 273 12.40 -10.75 -18.04
N VAL A 274 11.48 -10.28 -17.18
CA VAL A 274 11.22 -10.92 -15.89
C VAL A 274 10.63 -12.31 -16.05
N GLY A 275 9.62 -12.49 -16.92
CA GLY A 275 9.00 -13.78 -17.14
C GLY A 275 9.96 -14.86 -17.64
N HIS A 276 10.88 -14.49 -18.56
CA HIS A 276 11.87 -15.43 -19.06
C HIS A 276 13.10 -15.61 -18.15
N SER A 277 13.26 -14.78 -17.12
CA SER A 277 14.39 -14.90 -16.19
C SER A 277 14.28 -16.11 -15.26
N GLY A 278 13.06 -16.57 -14.98
CA GLY A 278 12.80 -17.66 -14.03
C GLY A 278 13.16 -17.34 -12.58
N ILE A 279 13.43 -16.07 -12.25
CA ILE A 279 13.81 -15.66 -10.88
C ILE A 279 12.59 -15.63 -9.97
N CYS A 280 11.51 -14.98 -10.43
CA CYS A 280 10.25 -14.93 -9.67
C CYS A 280 9.44 -16.20 -9.90
N SER A 281 8.87 -16.76 -8.83
CA SER A 281 7.98 -17.92 -8.92
C SER A 281 6.69 -17.60 -9.65
N VAL A 282 6.16 -16.34 -9.49
CA VAL A 282 4.94 -15.87 -10.14
C VAL A 282 5.19 -14.52 -10.81
N VAL A 283 4.75 -14.40 -12.06
CA VAL A 283 4.82 -13.15 -12.85
C VAL A 283 3.43 -12.75 -13.32
N ILE A 284 3.00 -11.55 -12.92
CA ILE A 284 1.70 -10.95 -13.29
C ILE A 284 1.95 -9.73 -14.17
N GLY A 285 1.31 -9.68 -15.34
CA GLY A 285 1.35 -8.53 -16.22
C GLY A 285 0.00 -7.86 -16.38
N PHE A 286 0.01 -6.63 -16.87
CA PHE A 286 -1.19 -5.86 -17.22
C PHE A 286 -1.28 -5.63 -18.73
N ALA A 287 -2.50 -5.62 -19.25
CA ALA A 287 -2.81 -5.28 -20.63
C ALA A 287 -4.01 -4.33 -20.66
N ALA A 288 -3.85 -3.21 -21.40
CA ALA A 288 -4.95 -2.34 -21.77
C ALA A 288 -5.22 -2.59 -23.25
N GLU A 289 -6.38 -3.19 -23.56
CA GLU A 289 -6.74 -3.60 -24.92
C GLU A 289 -8.03 -2.90 -25.36
N THR A 290 -8.15 -2.64 -26.66
CA THR A 290 -9.37 -2.07 -27.26
C THR A 290 -10.25 -3.14 -27.88
N ASP A 291 -9.65 -4.21 -28.43
CA ASP A 291 -10.33 -5.26 -29.18
C ASP A 291 -9.74 -6.63 -28.88
N ASN A 292 -10.53 -7.71 -29.07
CA ASN A 292 -10.11 -9.11 -28.94
C ASN A 292 -9.35 -9.44 -27.62
N LEU A 293 -9.87 -8.87 -26.51
CA LEU A 293 -9.26 -8.91 -25.17
C LEU A 293 -8.71 -10.30 -24.79
N ALA A 294 -9.48 -11.36 -25.01
CA ALA A 294 -9.11 -12.71 -24.59
C ALA A 294 -7.95 -13.32 -25.41
N GLU A 295 -7.97 -13.14 -26.73
CA GLU A 295 -6.95 -13.70 -27.63
C GLU A 295 -5.62 -12.95 -27.47
N ASN A 296 -5.66 -11.62 -27.42
CA ASN A 296 -4.47 -10.78 -27.23
C ASN A 296 -3.81 -11.07 -25.87
N ALA A 297 -4.62 -11.25 -24.83
CA ALA A 297 -4.11 -11.57 -23.50
C ALA A 297 -3.45 -12.96 -23.44
N ARG A 298 -4.01 -13.98 -24.10
CA ARG A 298 -3.38 -15.31 -24.18
C ARG A 298 -2.04 -15.24 -24.92
N LYS A 299 -1.99 -14.58 -26.07
CA LYS A 299 -0.73 -14.36 -26.80
C LYS A 299 0.30 -13.65 -25.91
N LYS A 300 -0.14 -12.65 -25.14
CA LYS A 300 0.72 -11.90 -24.23
C LYS A 300 1.20 -12.77 -23.05
N LEU A 301 0.34 -13.62 -22.49
CA LEU A 301 0.69 -14.57 -21.45
C LEU A 301 1.87 -15.47 -21.90
N ASP A 302 1.73 -16.08 -23.08
CA ASP A 302 2.74 -16.99 -23.63
C ASP A 302 4.03 -16.25 -24.03
N CYS A 303 3.90 -15.15 -24.79
CA CYS A 303 5.06 -14.38 -25.25
C CYS A 303 5.86 -13.71 -24.14
N LYS A 304 5.25 -13.45 -22.97
CA LYS A 304 5.92 -12.85 -21.82
C LYS A 304 6.33 -13.85 -20.76
N ALA A 305 5.99 -15.13 -20.94
CA ALA A 305 6.16 -16.18 -19.93
C ALA A 305 5.58 -15.77 -18.57
N ALA A 306 4.40 -15.11 -18.59
CA ALA A 306 3.70 -14.70 -17.39
C ALA A 306 2.75 -15.81 -16.89
N ASP A 307 2.43 -15.80 -15.59
CA ASP A 307 1.47 -16.73 -14.99
C ASP A 307 0.05 -16.18 -15.05
N MET A 308 -0.09 -14.85 -15.03
CA MET A 308 -1.38 -14.16 -15.19
C MET A 308 -1.22 -12.84 -15.95
N ILE A 309 -2.20 -12.54 -16.80
CA ILE A 309 -2.38 -11.20 -17.41
C ILE A 309 -3.73 -10.64 -16.93
N VAL A 310 -3.68 -9.48 -16.28
CA VAL A 310 -4.85 -8.68 -15.93
C VAL A 310 -5.17 -7.79 -17.10
N VAL A 311 -6.34 -8.01 -17.72
CA VAL A 311 -6.77 -7.27 -18.92
C VAL A 311 -7.84 -6.28 -18.53
N ASN A 312 -7.61 -5.01 -18.84
CA ASN A 312 -8.58 -3.94 -18.65
C ASN A 312 -8.96 -3.36 -20.01
N PRO A 313 -10.23 -2.98 -20.24
CA PRO A 313 -10.57 -2.17 -21.41
C PRO A 313 -9.84 -0.81 -21.32
N ALA A 314 -9.36 -0.31 -22.45
CA ALA A 314 -8.63 0.96 -22.49
C ALA A 314 -9.43 2.15 -21.93
N SER A 315 -10.77 2.09 -21.97
CA SER A 315 -11.70 3.07 -21.37
C SER A 315 -11.62 3.13 -19.82
N ALA A 316 -11.04 2.13 -19.16
CA ALA A 316 -10.85 2.11 -17.70
C ALA A 316 -9.64 2.95 -17.24
N ILE A 317 -8.79 3.40 -18.17
CA ILE A 317 -7.64 4.27 -17.85
C ILE A 317 -8.16 5.61 -17.32
N GLY A 318 -7.76 5.99 -16.11
CA GLY A 318 -8.21 7.21 -15.44
C GLY A 318 -9.56 7.13 -14.72
N SER A 319 -10.37 6.08 -14.94
CA SER A 319 -11.65 5.86 -14.25
C SER A 319 -11.45 5.45 -12.77
N ALA A 320 -12.45 5.74 -11.93
CA ALA A 320 -12.52 5.27 -10.54
C ALA A 320 -12.97 3.79 -10.45
N GLN A 321 -13.77 3.32 -11.43
CA GLN A 321 -14.22 1.93 -11.55
C GLN A 321 -13.41 1.20 -12.60
N ASN A 322 -13.25 -0.09 -12.40
CA ASN A 322 -12.54 -0.97 -13.32
C ASN A 322 -13.42 -2.19 -13.66
N GLN A 323 -13.23 -2.73 -14.87
CA GLN A 323 -13.72 -4.05 -15.25
C GLN A 323 -12.50 -4.79 -15.79
N ALA A 324 -12.15 -5.91 -15.18
CA ALA A 324 -10.96 -6.66 -15.55
C ALA A 324 -11.30 -8.10 -15.89
N SER A 325 -10.41 -8.74 -16.63
CA SER A 325 -10.40 -10.19 -16.82
C SER A 325 -9.03 -10.72 -16.42
N PHE A 326 -8.99 -11.81 -15.67
CA PHE A 326 -7.77 -12.53 -15.33
C PHE A 326 -7.57 -13.66 -16.31
N VAL A 327 -6.49 -13.62 -17.04
CA VAL A 327 -6.10 -14.64 -18.03
C VAL A 327 -4.91 -15.39 -17.49
N THR A 328 -5.09 -16.69 -17.25
CA THR A 328 -4.07 -17.64 -16.80
C THR A 328 -3.97 -18.80 -17.79
N LYS A 329 -3.02 -19.70 -17.58
CA LYS A 329 -2.93 -20.95 -18.35
C LYS A 329 -4.17 -21.82 -18.19
N ASP A 330 -4.82 -21.77 -17.03
CA ASP A 330 -5.99 -22.58 -16.72
C ASP A 330 -7.30 -22.02 -17.33
N GLY A 331 -7.32 -20.75 -17.76
CA GLY A 331 -8.51 -20.16 -18.39
C GLY A 331 -8.61 -18.66 -18.23
N ILE A 332 -9.83 -18.13 -18.45
CA ILE A 332 -10.17 -16.72 -18.35
C ILE A 332 -11.28 -16.57 -17.33
N VAL A 333 -11.06 -15.73 -16.33
CA VAL A 333 -12.05 -15.33 -15.33
C VAL A 333 -12.42 -13.87 -15.56
N VAL A 334 -13.64 -13.62 -15.96
CA VAL A 334 -14.17 -12.25 -16.11
C VAL A 334 -14.62 -11.75 -14.76
N LYS A 335 -14.03 -10.66 -14.31
CA LYS A 335 -14.39 -9.98 -13.07
C LYS A 335 -15.46 -8.93 -13.33
N GLY A 336 -16.35 -8.74 -12.37
CA GLY A 336 -17.39 -7.71 -12.43
C GLY A 336 -16.80 -6.29 -12.42
N ARG A 337 -17.67 -5.29 -12.48
CA ARG A 337 -17.28 -3.91 -12.20
C ARG A 337 -16.95 -3.79 -10.71
N SER A 338 -15.74 -3.35 -10.41
CA SER A 338 -15.24 -3.18 -9.05
C SER A 338 -14.45 -1.87 -8.92
N SER A 339 -14.26 -1.42 -7.71
CA SER A 339 -13.29 -0.36 -7.40
C SER A 339 -11.87 -0.86 -7.68
N LYS A 340 -10.91 0.07 -7.75
CA LYS A 340 -9.48 -0.30 -7.88
C LYS A 340 -8.96 -1.04 -6.64
N ALA A 341 -9.55 -0.78 -5.46
CA ALA A 341 -9.21 -1.46 -4.23
C ALA A 341 -9.71 -2.91 -4.22
N GLU A 342 -10.98 -3.16 -4.54
CA GLU A 342 -11.55 -4.51 -4.64
C GLU A 342 -10.81 -5.34 -5.69
N LEU A 343 -10.53 -4.77 -6.87
CA LEU A 343 -9.72 -5.45 -7.89
C LEU A 343 -8.31 -5.79 -7.39
N ALA A 344 -7.71 -4.90 -6.60
CA ALA A 344 -6.39 -5.13 -6.03
C ALA A 344 -6.40 -6.30 -5.04
N GLU A 345 -7.41 -6.40 -4.20
CA GLU A 345 -7.59 -7.54 -3.28
C GLU A 345 -7.72 -8.86 -4.04
N GLU A 346 -8.56 -8.91 -5.07
CA GLU A 346 -8.71 -10.10 -5.92
C GLU A 346 -7.41 -10.51 -6.64
N ILE A 347 -6.59 -9.53 -7.06
CA ILE A 347 -5.27 -9.79 -7.66
C ILE A 347 -4.33 -10.41 -6.61
N ILE A 348 -4.33 -9.91 -5.38
CA ILE A 348 -3.47 -10.39 -4.30
C ILE A 348 -3.90 -11.78 -3.82
N GLU A 349 -5.19 -12.06 -3.72
CA GLU A 349 -5.71 -13.41 -3.46
C GLU A 349 -5.27 -14.39 -4.54
N THR A 350 -5.44 -14.02 -5.82
CA THR A 350 -5.00 -14.86 -6.95
C THR A 350 -3.48 -15.07 -6.95
N LEU A 351 -2.70 -14.03 -6.61
CA LEU A 351 -1.24 -14.16 -6.46
C LEU A 351 -0.88 -15.19 -5.37
N ALA A 352 -1.54 -15.12 -4.22
CA ALA A 352 -1.30 -16.06 -3.13
C ALA A 352 -1.61 -17.50 -3.53
N ASP A 353 -2.68 -17.73 -4.27
CA ASP A 353 -3.04 -19.06 -4.79
C ASP A 353 -2.03 -19.57 -5.83
N LEU A 354 -1.56 -18.70 -6.73
CA LEU A 354 -0.53 -19.03 -7.71
C LEU A 354 0.80 -19.40 -7.03
N LEU A 355 1.21 -18.64 -6.01
CA LEU A 355 2.40 -18.95 -5.23
C LEU A 355 2.31 -20.31 -4.54
N LYS A 356 1.19 -20.59 -3.87
CA LYS A 356 0.94 -21.91 -3.25
C LYS A 356 1.00 -23.06 -4.26
N LYS A 357 0.38 -22.88 -5.44
CA LYS A 357 0.42 -23.89 -6.50
C LYS A 357 1.86 -24.19 -6.94
N LYS A 358 2.67 -23.16 -7.15
CA LYS A 358 4.09 -23.29 -7.51
C LYS A 358 4.93 -23.97 -6.44
N GLU A 359 4.67 -23.70 -5.16
CA GLU A 359 5.35 -24.37 -4.05
C GLU A 359 5.06 -25.89 -4.04
N ILE A 360 3.80 -26.28 -4.27
CA ILE A 360 3.38 -27.70 -4.36
C ILE A 360 4.04 -28.37 -5.55
N GLU A 361 4.00 -27.78 -6.75
CA GLU A 361 4.63 -28.31 -7.96
C GLU A 361 6.15 -28.52 -7.77
N THR A 362 6.83 -27.59 -7.09
CA THR A 362 8.26 -27.68 -6.80
C THR A 362 8.56 -28.81 -5.81
N TYR A 363 7.71 -28.99 -4.80
CA TYR A 363 7.87 -30.10 -3.84
C TYR A 363 7.67 -31.47 -4.48
N GLU A 364 6.65 -31.60 -5.34
CA GLU A 364 6.36 -32.86 -6.07
C GLU A 364 7.46 -33.26 -7.09
N THR A 365 8.12 -32.27 -7.69
CA THR A 365 9.22 -32.50 -8.65
C THR A 365 10.56 -32.76 -7.99
N SER A 366 10.71 -32.46 -6.70
CA SER A 366 11.95 -32.64 -5.93
C SER A 366 11.99 -33.97 -5.15
N ASN A 367 10.86 -34.68 -5.10
CA ASN A 367 10.73 -36.03 -4.53
C ASN A 367 10.49 -37.08 -5.61
#